data_59cca92c72f012b43d6002392be61d7b
#
_entry.id   59cca92c72f012b43d6002392be61d7b
#
_cell.length_a   1.000
_cell.length_b   1.000
_cell.length_c   1.000
_cell.angle_alpha   90.00
_cell.angle_beta   90.00
_cell.angle_gamma   90.00
#
_symmetry.space_group_name_H-M   'P 1'
#
loop_
_entity.id
_entity.type
_entity.pdbx_description
1 polymer ?
#
loop_
_entity_poly.entity_id
_entity_poly.type
_entity_poly.pdbx_seq_one_letter_code
_entity_poly.pdbx_strand_id
1 'polypeptide(L)'
;MKKLLCKSIALRRTVRIGIPASAAAMQGKIAPQEPHRNGFAGIPPSDGFTAHHEVTVECIGVPDTRTGYLIGIQEIDAVVRAHLAPLLESFFRTTNPIHPADALAQMGDILQQIFPHGIPLSAIRWSPGPFVNFLWSTSMRDHAIMTEQFEFSAAHRLHCPELSDDENRRTFGKCNHPSGHGHNYRIAVAVRVRTGAGAPALTTGALEGIVGRTVLDRFDHRHLNVDCPEFADLNPSVENIAQVCHGLLSDEIAAAGAALDHVTVWETEKTSATYPARSLAD
;
A
#
# COMPACT_ATOMS: atom_id res chain seq x y z
N MET A 1 -0.89 -43.03 1.03
CA MET A 1 -0.95 -41.59 1.23
C MET A 1 0.33 -40.97 0.69
N LYS A 2 0.28 -40.16 -0.37
CA LYS A 2 1.44 -39.41 -0.85
C LYS A 2 1.88 -38.44 0.26
N LYS A 3 3.14 -38.57 0.73
CA LYS A 3 3.79 -37.57 1.59
C LYS A 3 3.70 -36.22 0.83
N LEU A 4 2.79 -35.33 1.24
CA LEU A 4 2.86 -33.95 0.80
C LEU A 4 4.26 -33.47 1.21
N LEU A 5 5.07 -33.12 0.23
CA LEU A 5 6.32 -32.38 0.48
C LEU A 5 5.89 -31.07 1.13
N CYS A 6 6.14 -30.90 2.43
CA CYS A 6 5.86 -29.68 3.17
C CYS A 6 6.68 -28.54 2.58
N LYS A 7 6.08 -27.81 1.66
CA LYS A 7 6.64 -26.56 1.14
C LYS A 7 6.29 -25.44 2.12
N SER A 8 7.18 -24.47 2.18
CA SER A 8 6.92 -23.22 2.91
C SER A 8 5.67 -22.54 2.35
N ILE A 9 4.84 -22.02 3.24
CA ILE A 9 3.65 -21.22 2.90
C ILE A 9 3.78 -19.82 3.52
N ALA A 10 3.11 -18.84 2.92
CA ALA A 10 2.89 -17.52 3.50
C ALA A 10 1.47 -17.47 4.08
N LEU A 11 1.36 -17.25 5.38
CA LEU A 11 0.10 -16.98 6.07
C LEU A 11 -0.02 -15.48 6.32
N ARG A 12 -1.11 -14.87 5.87
CA ARG A 12 -1.43 -13.48 6.13
C ARG A 12 -2.68 -13.39 7.00
N ARG A 13 -2.58 -12.60 8.06
CA ARG A 13 -3.72 -12.29 8.93
C ARG A 13 -3.88 -10.79 9.09
N THR A 14 -5.03 -10.26 8.71
CA THR A 14 -5.39 -8.84 8.92
C THR A 14 -6.19 -8.72 10.21
N VAL A 15 -5.70 -7.88 11.12
CA VAL A 15 -6.36 -7.51 12.37
C VAL A 15 -6.80 -6.06 12.26
N ARG A 16 -8.09 -5.80 12.48
CA ARG A 16 -8.66 -4.47 12.47
C ARG A 16 -8.70 -3.89 13.87
N ILE A 17 -8.26 -2.66 14.02
CA ILE A 17 -8.11 -1.96 15.28
C ILE A 17 -8.88 -0.64 15.20
N GLY A 18 -9.75 -0.38 16.16
CA GLY A 18 -10.39 0.91 16.35
C GLY A 18 -9.77 1.64 17.54
N ILE A 19 -9.28 2.87 17.34
CA ILE A 19 -8.75 3.70 18.41
C ILE A 19 -9.77 4.82 18.68
N PRO A 20 -10.37 4.87 19.89
CA PRO A 20 -11.34 5.91 20.24
C PRO A 20 -10.70 7.31 20.25
N ALA A 21 -11.40 8.29 19.67
CA ALA A 21 -10.91 9.66 19.56
C ALA A 21 -10.86 10.42 20.90
N SER A 22 -11.62 10.00 21.90
CA SER A 22 -11.68 10.68 23.21
C SER A 22 -11.06 9.88 24.34
N ALA A 23 -10.31 10.59 25.22
CA ALA A 23 -9.77 10.01 26.46
C ALA A 23 -10.87 9.56 27.43
N ALA A 24 -12.06 10.16 27.39
CA ALA A 24 -13.19 9.79 28.26
C ALA A 24 -13.79 8.42 27.87
N ALA A 25 -13.77 8.04 26.59
CA ALA A 25 -14.19 6.73 26.12
C ALA A 25 -13.27 5.60 26.63
N MET A 26 -12.12 5.94 27.21
CA MET A 26 -11.08 5.01 27.64
C MET A 26 -11.02 4.79 29.15
N GLN A 27 -11.64 5.62 29.97
CA GLN A 27 -11.68 5.43 31.43
C GLN A 27 -12.53 4.24 31.90
N GLY A 28 -13.22 3.61 30.97
CA GLY A 28 -13.99 2.42 31.19
C GLY A 28 -13.63 1.31 30.22
N LYS A 29 -12.59 0.57 30.52
CA LYS A 29 -12.35 -0.75 29.94
C LYS A 29 -11.91 -0.74 28.45
N ILE A 30 -10.61 -0.67 28.23
CA ILE A 30 -10.08 -1.62 27.25
C ILE A 30 -10.16 -2.99 27.93
N ALA A 31 -11.37 -3.54 28.01
CA ALA A 31 -11.50 -4.97 28.22
C ALA A 31 -10.72 -5.63 27.09
N PRO A 32 -9.96 -6.73 27.34
CA PRO A 32 -9.38 -7.51 26.27
C PRO A 32 -10.50 -7.68 25.26
N GLN A 33 -10.31 -7.12 24.05
CA GLN A 33 -11.37 -7.07 23.04
C GLN A 33 -11.75 -8.49 22.76
N GLU A 34 -12.95 -8.90 23.19
CA GLU A 34 -13.41 -10.27 23.02
C GLU A 34 -13.28 -10.66 21.55
N PRO A 35 -12.52 -11.72 21.22
CA PRO A 35 -12.19 -12.04 19.84
C PRO A 35 -13.39 -12.51 18.99
N HIS A 36 -14.59 -12.50 19.53
CA HIS A 36 -15.72 -13.29 18.99
C HIS A 36 -16.91 -12.48 18.48
N ARG A 37 -16.73 -11.22 18.13
CA ARG A 37 -17.81 -10.52 17.44
C ARG A 37 -17.73 -10.77 15.94
N ASN A 38 -18.73 -11.46 15.41
CA ASN A 38 -18.88 -11.81 13.99
C ASN A 38 -19.23 -10.61 13.08
N GLY A 39 -18.95 -9.36 13.50
CA GLY A 39 -19.05 -8.20 12.63
C GLY A 39 -18.01 -8.30 11.51
N PHE A 40 -18.41 -8.06 10.26
CA PHE A 40 -17.48 -8.10 9.10
C PHE A 40 -16.26 -7.16 9.31
N ALA A 41 -16.47 -6.03 9.97
CA ALA A 41 -15.41 -5.10 10.30
C ALA A 41 -14.37 -5.66 11.29
N GLY A 42 -14.75 -6.63 12.14
CA GLY A 42 -13.85 -7.24 13.13
C GLY A 42 -13.30 -6.29 14.19
N ILE A 43 -13.90 -5.09 14.31
CA ILE A 43 -13.56 -4.09 15.34
C ILE A 43 -14.65 -4.06 16.40
N PRO A 44 -14.33 -3.76 17.67
CA PRO A 44 -15.32 -3.58 18.70
C PRO A 44 -16.23 -2.41 18.37
N PRO A 45 -17.50 -2.45 18.78
CA PRO A 45 -18.37 -1.29 18.69
C PRO A 45 -17.80 -0.17 19.56
N SER A 46 -17.94 1.05 19.09
CA SER A 46 -17.53 2.25 19.77
C SER A 46 -18.73 3.18 19.93
N ASP A 47 -18.87 3.78 21.11
CA ASP A 47 -19.91 4.76 21.40
C ASP A 47 -19.56 6.18 20.88
N GLY A 48 -18.51 6.30 20.04
CA GLY A 48 -18.04 7.56 19.51
C GLY A 48 -17.18 7.39 18.27
N PHE A 49 -16.52 8.48 17.87
CA PHE A 49 -15.58 8.45 16.75
C PHE A 49 -14.36 7.61 17.08
N THR A 50 -13.96 6.77 16.10
CA THR A 50 -12.76 5.94 16.19
C THR A 50 -11.90 6.12 14.94
N ALA A 51 -10.58 6.17 15.14
CA ALA A 51 -9.64 5.97 14.04
C ALA A 51 -9.58 4.46 13.71
N HIS A 52 -9.77 4.12 12.43
CA HIS A 52 -9.71 2.75 11.96
C HIS A 52 -8.32 2.44 11.43
N HIS A 53 -7.77 1.29 11.84
CA HIS A 53 -6.48 0.80 11.35
C HIS A 53 -6.58 -0.67 10.97
N GLU A 54 -5.92 -1.04 9.88
CA GLU A 54 -5.69 -2.44 9.54
C GLU A 54 -4.21 -2.76 9.70
N VAL A 55 -3.91 -3.84 10.44
CA VAL A 55 -2.56 -4.40 10.56
C VAL A 55 -2.58 -5.81 9.98
N THR A 56 -1.90 -6.01 8.87
CA THR A 56 -1.70 -7.32 8.28
C THR A 56 -0.34 -7.86 8.66
N VAL A 57 -0.32 -8.99 9.33
CA VAL A 57 0.89 -9.73 9.70
C VAL A 57 1.09 -10.85 8.71
N GLU A 58 2.29 -10.99 8.16
CA GLU A 58 2.68 -12.12 7.31
C GLU A 58 3.73 -12.98 8.02
N CYS A 59 3.46 -14.28 8.09
CA CYS A 59 4.39 -15.29 8.57
C CYS A 59 4.69 -16.27 7.45
N ILE A 60 5.96 -16.66 7.26
CA ILE A 60 6.38 -17.63 6.24
C ILE A 60 7.03 -18.82 6.94
N GLY A 61 6.58 -20.03 6.65
CA GLY A 61 7.16 -21.23 7.25
C GLY A 61 6.51 -22.51 6.75
N VAL A 62 6.91 -23.63 7.35
CA VAL A 62 6.38 -24.95 7.04
C VAL A 62 5.31 -25.31 8.08
N PRO A 63 4.07 -25.60 7.67
CA PRO A 63 3.01 -26.00 8.60
C PRO A 63 3.34 -27.29 9.37
N ASP A 64 2.88 -27.37 10.62
CA ASP A 64 2.91 -28.61 11.39
C ASP A 64 2.15 -29.72 10.65
N THR A 65 2.74 -30.87 10.52
CA THR A 65 2.18 -31.97 9.70
C THR A 65 0.93 -32.63 10.28
N ARG A 66 0.62 -32.41 11.56
CA ARG A 66 -0.54 -33.00 12.24
C ARG A 66 -1.71 -32.04 12.22
N THR A 67 -1.46 -30.75 12.48
CA THR A 67 -2.51 -29.72 12.58
C THR A 67 -2.74 -28.99 11.28
N GLY A 68 -1.75 -28.95 10.39
CA GLY A 68 -1.77 -28.15 9.18
C GLY A 68 -1.58 -26.65 9.42
N TYR A 69 -1.34 -26.21 10.66
CA TYR A 69 -1.16 -24.82 11.01
C TYR A 69 0.33 -24.41 10.99
N LEU A 70 0.60 -23.23 10.48
CA LEU A 70 1.88 -22.53 10.69
C LEU A 70 1.86 -21.88 12.08
N ILE A 71 0.77 -21.18 12.39
CA ILE A 71 0.45 -20.55 13.67
C ILE A 71 -1.06 -20.44 13.80
N GLY A 72 -1.59 -20.45 15.02
CA GLY A 72 -3.00 -20.16 15.28
C GLY A 72 -3.36 -18.71 14.93
N ILE A 73 -4.37 -18.50 14.10
CA ILE A 73 -4.82 -17.13 13.77
C ILE A 73 -5.24 -16.35 15.00
N GLN A 74 -5.77 -17.02 16.03
CA GLN A 74 -6.13 -16.42 17.32
C GLN A 74 -4.91 -15.93 18.09
N GLU A 75 -3.76 -16.59 17.95
CA GLU A 75 -2.49 -16.14 18.54
C GLU A 75 -2.02 -14.83 17.90
N ILE A 76 -2.10 -14.72 16.57
CA ILE A 76 -1.79 -13.47 15.87
C ILE A 76 -2.72 -12.36 16.33
N ASP A 77 -4.04 -12.61 16.37
CA ASP A 77 -5.02 -11.63 16.82
C ASP A 77 -4.74 -11.15 18.26
N ALA A 78 -4.45 -12.09 19.17
CA ALA A 78 -4.18 -11.78 20.57
C ALA A 78 -2.91 -10.92 20.72
N VAL A 79 -1.82 -11.30 20.05
CA VAL A 79 -0.55 -10.56 20.09
C VAL A 79 -0.69 -9.16 19.50
N VAL A 80 -1.32 -9.03 18.33
CA VAL A 80 -1.54 -7.72 17.70
C VAL A 80 -2.39 -6.82 18.59
N ARG A 81 -3.48 -7.33 19.17
CA ARG A 81 -4.36 -6.54 20.06
C ARG A 81 -3.70 -6.17 21.37
N ALA A 82 -2.93 -7.09 21.95
CA ALA A 82 -2.28 -6.83 23.24
C ALA A 82 -1.10 -5.86 23.14
N HIS A 83 -0.38 -5.83 22.03
CA HIS A 83 0.87 -5.09 21.92
C HIS A 83 0.83 -3.96 20.90
N LEU A 84 0.22 -4.16 19.72
CA LEU A 84 0.21 -3.13 18.68
C LEU A 84 -0.93 -2.12 18.85
N ALA A 85 -2.08 -2.52 19.36
CA ALA A 85 -3.18 -1.58 19.56
C ALA A 85 -2.83 -0.49 20.60
N PRO A 86 -2.27 -0.82 21.80
CA PRO A 86 -1.81 0.20 22.73
C PRO A 86 -0.66 1.06 22.18
N LEU A 87 0.23 0.47 21.39
CA LEU A 87 1.33 1.20 20.76
C LEU A 87 0.78 2.24 19.76
N LEU A 88 -0.10 1.83 18.86
CA LEU A 88 -0.78 2.73 17.93
C LEU A 88 -1.49 3.86 18.67
N GLU A 89 -2.22 3.54 19.74
CA GLU A 89 -2.87 4.55 20.57
C GLU A 89 -1.87 5.55 21.13
N SER A 90 -0.71 5.09 21.62
CA SER A 90 0.32 5.96 22.18
C SER A 90 0.83 6.96 21.16
N PHE A 91 0.96 6.56 19.86
CA PHE A 91 1.38 7.45 18.79
C PHE A 91 0.39 8.58 18.51
N PHE A 92 -0.90 8.34 18.67
CA PHE A 92 -1.94 9.38 18.51
C PHE A 92 -2.04 10.34 19.70
N ARG A 93 -1.49 9.96 20.85
CA ARG A 93 -1.55 10.76 22.09
C ARG A 93 -0.29 11.55 22.37
N THR A 94 0.77 11.27 21.65
CA THR A 94 2.04 11.99 21.85
C THR A 94 1.99 13.40 21.25
N THR A 95 2.61 14.35 21.95
CA THR A 95 2.85 15.70 21.42
C THR A 95 4.05 15.75 20.46
N ASN A 96 4.84 14.68 20.42
CA ASN A 96 5.97 14.54 19.51
C ASN A 96 5.64 13.42 18.52
N PRO A 97 5.11 13.75 17.33
CA PRO A 97 4.66 12.75 16.36
C PRO A 97 5.82 11.91 15.87
N ILE A 98 5.66 10.59 15.93
CA ILE A 98 6.59 9.65 15.32
C ILE A 98 6.23 9.48 13.83
N HIS A 99 7.25 9.32 12.99
CA HIS A 99 6.99 9.01 11.58
C HIS A 99 6.39 7.60 11.44
N PRO A 100 5.38 7.39 10.58
CA PRO A 100 4.74 6.08 10.40
C PRO A 100 5.69 4.93 10.08
N ALA A 101 6.78 5.18 9.33
CA ALA A 101 7.80 4.18 9.05
C ALA A 101 8.52 3.71 10.33
N ASP A 102 8.82 4.62 11.26
CA ASP A 102 9.45 4.30 12.53
C ASP A 102 8.48 3.56 13.46
N ALA A 103 7.22 3.97 13.46
CA ALA A 103 6.16 3.26 14.18
C ALA A 103 6.05 1.80 13.69
N LEU A 104 6.09 1.60 12.38
CA LEU A 104 6.02 0.27 11.78
C LEU A 104 7.26 -0.59 12.10
N ALA A 105 8.46 -0.01 12.11
CA ALA A 105 9.68 -0.70 12.52
C ALA A 105 9.58 -1.15 13.99
N GLN A 106 9.10 -0.29 14.90
CA GLN A 106 8.85 -0.65 16.29
C GLN A 106 7.82 -1.80 16.43
N MET A 107 6.76 -1.79 15.64
CA MET A 107 5.81 -2.91 15.59
C MET A 107 6.51 -4.21 15.17
N GLY A 108 7.40 -4.14 14.18
CA GLY A 108 8.19 -5.28 13.71
C GLY A 108 9.07 -5.86 14.81
N ASP A 109 9.78 -5.01 15.52
CA ASP A 109 10.67 -5.42 16.61
C ASP A 109 9.88 -6.07 17.77
N ILE A 110 8.74 -5.50 18.13
CA ILE A 110 7.85 -6.06 19.15
C ILE A 110 7.36 -7.45 18.75
N LEU A 111 6.82 -7.60 17.54
CA LEU A 111 6.28 -8.88 17.10
C LEU A 111 7.38 -9.95 16.98
N GLN A 112 8.58 -9.60 16.55
CA GLN A 112 9.70 -10.54 16.49
C GLN A 112 10.11 -11.08 17.87
N GLN A 113 9.97 -10.26 18.92
CA GLN A 113 10.30 -10.68 20.29
C GLN A 113 9.21 -11.56 20.92
N ILE A 114 7.96 -11.35 20.51
CA ILE A 114 6.80 -11.98 21.16
C ILE A 114 6.36 -13.25 20.46
N PHE A 115 6.48 -13.33 19.14
CA PHE A 115 6.12 -14.54 18.43
C PHE A 115 6.99 -15.72 18.90
N PRO A 116 6.37 -16.89 19.14
CA PRO A 116 7.09 -18.08 19.60
C PRO A 116 8.28 -18.41 18.69
N HIS A 117 9.37 -18.91 19.30
CA HIS A 117 10.55 -19.34 18.56
C HIS A 117 10.16 -20.36 17.46
N GLY A 118 10.54 -20.06 16.22
CA GLY A 118 10.26 -20.92 15.07
C GLY A 118 9.12 -20.46 14.17
N ILE A 119 8.42 -19.36 14.52
CA ILE A 119 7.43 -18.74 13.63
C ILE A 119 8.07 -17.50 13.00
N PRO A 120 8.50 -17.58 11.73
CA PRO A 120 9.18 -16.46 11.11
C PRO A 120 8.17 -15.40 10.67
N LEU A 121 8.08 -14.31 11.43
CA LEU A 121 7.51 -13.07 10.96
C LEU A 121 8.27 -12.66 9.68
N SER A 122 7.54 -12.42 8.60
CA SER A 122 8.10 -11.98 7.32
C SER A 122 7.88 -10.49 7.11
N ALA A 123 6.65 -10.03 7.29
CA ALA A 123 6.28 -8.64 7.03
C ALA A 123 5.10 -8.17 7.89
N ILE A 124 4.99 -6.86 8.00
CA ILE A 124 3.84 -6.17 8.56
C ILE A 124 3.42 -5.09 7.57
N ARG A 125 2.12 -5.05 7.25
CA ARG A 125 1.50 -3.93 6.56
C ARG A 125 0.54 -3.24 7.50
N TRP A 126 0.69 -1.93 7.64
CA TRP A 126 -0.23 -1.09 8.38
C TRP A 126 -0.94 -0.14 7.43
N SER A 127 -2.27 -0.13 7.47
CA SER A 127 -3.12 0.77 6.70
C SER A 127 -3.91 1.66 7.66
N PRO A 128 -3.48 2.92 7.86
CA PRO A 128 -4.21 3.90 8.66
C PRO A 128 -5.46 4.42 7.95
N GLY A 129 -5.59 4.18 6.66
CA GLY A 129 -6.71 4.56 5.81
C GLY A 129 -6.76 3.68 4.56
N PRO A 130 -7.81 3.83 3.72
CA PRO A 130 -8.00 2.98 2.55
C PRO A 130 -6.98 3.26 1.43
N PHE A 131 -6.39 4.46 1.40
CA PHE A 131 -5.55 4.92 0.29
C PHE A 131 -4.07 5.08 0.66
N VAL A 132 -3.73 4.86 1.94
CA VAL A 132 -2.36 4.92 2.46
C VAL A 132 -2.03 3.63 3.17
N ASN A 133 -0.88 3.05 2.85
CA ASN A 133 -0.34 1.93 3.62
C ASN A 133 1.18 2.02 3.76
N PHE A 134 1.68 1.37 4.79
CA PHE A 134 3.10 1.22 5.09
C PHE A 134 3.41 -0.26 5.19
N LEU A 135 4.48 -0.69 4.53
CA LEU A 135 4.97 -2.07 4.55
C LEU A 135 6.38 -2.09 5.13
N TRP A 136 6.59 -2.92 6.13
CA TRP A 136 7.90 -3.26 6.67
C TRP A 136 8.11 -4.77 6.56
N SER A 137 9.35 -5.20 6.37
CA SER A 137 9.68 -6.62 6.32
C SER A 137 11.00 -6.91 7.01
N THR A 138 11.18 -8.16 7.40
CA THR A 138 12.42 -8.63 8.03
C THR A 138 13.63 -8.57 7.09
N SER A 139 13.41 -8.50 5.79
CA SER A 139 14.44 -8.31 4.75
C SER A 139 14.77 -6.84 4.47
N MET A 140 13.95 -5.89 4.98
CA MET A 140 14.13 -4.43 4.79
C MET A 140 13.95 -3.72 6.14
N ARG A 141 14.86 -3.97 7.10
CA ARG A 141 14.70 -3.44 8.47
C ARG A 141 14.95 -1.95 8.60
N ASP A 142 15.77 -1.41 7.74
CA ASP A 142 16.19 0.00 7.71
C ASP A 142 15.28 0.90 6.85
N HIS A 143 14.24 0.31 6.26
CA HIS A 143 13.27 1.01 5.42
C HIS A 143 11.84 0.50 5.67
N ALA A 144 10.88 1.36 5.36
CA ALA A 144 9.50 0.97 5.10
C ALA A 144 9.10 1.44 3.70
N ILE A 145 8.19 0.72 3.06
CA ILE A 145 7.56 1.20 1.82
C ILE A 145 6.27 1.90 2.21
N MET A 146 6.19 3.20 1.93
CA MET A 146 4.98 3.99 2.02
C MET A 146 4.32 4.02 0.66
N THR A 147 3.05 3.65 0.58
CA THR A 147 2.27 3.69 -0.67
C THR A 147 1.05 4.57 -0.47
N GLU A 148 0.86 5.51 -1.37
CA GLU A 148 -0.30 6.40 -1.38
C GLU A 148 -0.98 6.37 -2.74
N GLN A 149 -2.33 6.47 -2.75
CA GLN A 149 -3.13 6.43 -3.96
C GLN A 149 -3.72 7.79 -4.25
N PHE A 150 -3.70 8.14 -5.54
CA PHE A 150 -4.26 9.36 -6.12
C PHE A 150 -5.12 9.01 -7.32
N GLU A 151 -5.88 9.97 -7.82
CA GLU A 151 -6.64 9.84 -9.05
C GLU A 151 -6.51 11.08 -9.93
N PHE A 152 -6.65 10.91 -11.23
CA PHE A 152 -6.78 11.98 -12.21
C PHE A 152 -7.67 11.53 -13.38
N SER A 153 -8.37 12.48 -13.98
CA SER A 153 -9.20 12.23 -15.17
C SER A 153 -8.49 12.72 -16.41
N ALA A 154 -8.30 11.84 -17.39
CA ALA A 154 -7.65 12.23 -18.63
C ALA A 154 -8.26 11.50 -19.83
N ALA A 155 -8.18 12.15 -21.02
CA ALA A 155 -8.52 11.53 -22.28
C ALA A 155 -7.26 11.07 -23.01
N HIS A 156 -7.40 9.99 -23.80
CA HIS A 156 -6.34 9.51 -24.67
C HIS A 156 -6.90 8.87 -25.94
N ARG A 157 -6.02 8.69 -26.92
CA ARG A 157 -6.21 7.84 -28.09
C ARG A 157 -5.03 6.90 -28.22
N LEU A 158 -5.28 5.62 -28.42
CA LEU A 158 -4.23 4.66 -28.76
C LEU A 158 -4.15 4.54 -30.29
N HIS A 159 -3.02 4.96 -30.85
CA HIS A 159 -2.78 4.95 -32.29
C HIS A 159 -1.28 4.84 -32.56
N CYS A 160 -0.91 3.96 -33.46
CA CYS A 160 0.47 3.79 -33.93
C CYS A 160 0.55 4.27 -35.38
N PRO A 161 1.30 5.35 -35.69
CA PRO A 161 1.41 5.89 -37.04
C PRO A 161 2.04 4.91 -38.06
N GLU A 162 2.84 3.95 -37.61
CA GLU A 162 3.50 2.94 -38.44
C GLU A 162 2.54 1.83 -38.86
N LEU A 163 1.38 1.73 -38.26
CA LEU A 163 0.33 0.76 -38.57
C LEU A 163 -0.70 1.37 -39.53
N SER A 164 -1.26 0.58 -40.44
CA SER A 164 -2.41 0.97 -41.22
C SER A 164 -3.63 1.19 -40.32
N ASP A 165 -4.64 1.91 -40.80
CA ASP A 165 -5.89 2.14 -40.09
C ASP A 165 -6.59 0.84 -39.64
N ASP A 166 -6.54 -0.19 -40.50
CA ASP A 166 -7.13 -1.49 -40.20
C ASP A 166 -6.35 -2.25 -39.12
N GLU A 167 -5.05 -2.14 -39.09
CA GLU A 167 -4.19 -2.70 -38.06
C GLU A 167 -4.40 -1.96 -36.74
N ASN A 168 -4.44 -0.63 -36.76
CA ASN A 168 -4.75 0.18 -35.60
C ASN A 168 -6.10 -0.21 -34.97
N ARG A 169 -7.15 -0.34 -35.82
CA ARG A 169 -8.48 -0.76 -35.34
C ARG A 169 -8.47 -2.17 -34.74
N ARG A 170 -7.72 -3.10 -35.34
CA ARG A 170 -7.60 -4.46 -34.79
C ARG A 170 -6.82 -4.51 -33.49
N THR A 171 -5.74 -3.73 -33.40
CA THR A 171 -4.85 -3.72 -32.23
C THR A 171 -5.48 -3.04 -31.04
N PHE A 172 -6.02 -1.85 -31.22
CA PHE A 172 -6.48 -0.99 -30.14
C PHE A 172 -7.99 -0.96 -29.98
N GLY A 173 -8.74 -1.51 -30.91
CA GLY A 173 -10.20 -1.59 -30.84
C GLY A 173 -10.85 -0.21 -30.62
N LYS A 174 -11.65 -0.10 -29.57
CA LYS A 174 -12.35 1.15 -29.19
C LYS A 174 -11.39 2.26 -28.77
N CYS A 175 -10.21 1.93 -28.27
CA CYS A 175 -9.22 2.90 -27.83
C CYS A 175 -8.56 3.66 -29.00
N ASN A 176 -8.75 3.20 -30.25
CA ASN A 176 -8.32 3.92 -31.46
C ASN A 176 -9.33 4.95 -31.99
N HIS A 177 -10.41 5.24 -31.27
CA HIS A 177 -11.38 6.24 -31.74
C HIS A 177 -10.70 7.59 -32.03
N PRO A 178 -10.94 8.22 -33.20
CA PRO A 178 -10.24 9.44 -33.59
C PRO A 178 -10.33 10.61 -32.60
N SER A 179 -11.46 10.73 -31.91
CA SER A 179 -11.65 11.76 -30.89
C SER A 179 -11.11 11.39 -29.50
N GLY A 180 -10.47 10.21 -29.38
CA GLY A 180 -10.08 9.68 -28.08
C GLY A 180 -11.25 9.24 -27.22
N HIS A 181 -10.97 8.91 -25.99
CA HIS A 181 -11.92 8.62 -24.89
C HIS A 181 -11.24 8.91 -23.56
N GLY A 182 -12.01 8.98 -22.47
CA GLY A 182 -11.50 9.36 -21.16
C GLY A 182 -11.64 8.24 -20.13
N HIS A 183 -10.75 8.29 -19.13
CA HIS A 183 -10.76 7.45 -17.94
C HIS A 183 -10.55 8.26 -16.67
N ASN A 184 -11.05 7.74 -15.55
CA ASN A 184 -10.60 8.13 -14.23
C ASN A 184 -9.46 7.19 -13.85
N TYR A 185 -8.24 7.65 -14.10
CA TYR A 185 -7.03 6.91 -13.75
C TYR A 185 -6.83 6.95 -12.24
N ARG A 186 -6.45 5.80 -11.67
CA ARG A 186 -5.92 5.75 -10.32
C ARG A 186 -4.42 5.47 -10.39
N ILE A 187 -3.66 6.15 -9.55
CA ILE A 187 -2.21 5.96 -9.44
C ILE A 187 -1.84 5.66 -7.99
N ALA A 188 -1.02 4.63 -7.78
CA ALA A 188 -0.37 4.36 -6.49
C ALA A 188 1.13 4.62 -6.63
N VAL A 189 1.65 5.45 -5.74
CA VAL A 189 3.06 5.80 -5.67
C VAL A 189 3.66 5.16 -4.44
N ALA A 190 4.58 4.22 -4.63
CA ALA A 190 5.28 3.50 -3.57
C ALA A 190 6.69 4.04 -3.41
N VAL A 191 7.04 4.47 -2.21
CA VAL A 191 8.34 5.07 -1.89
C VAL A 191 9.01 4.34 -0.73
N ARG A 192 10.32 4.15 -0.81
CA ARG A 192 11.16 3.66 0.29
C ARG A 192 11.54 4.81 1.19
N VAL A 193 11.10 4.73 2.42
CA VAL A 193 11.39 5.71 3.47
C VAL A 193 12.31 5.05 4.49
N ARG A 194 13.42 5.69 4.83
CA ARG A 194 14.32 5.21 5.87
C ARG A 194 13.64 5.22 7.23
N THR A 195 13.94 4.22 8.05
CA THR A 195 13.58 4.13 9.46
C THR A 195 14.77 4.52 10.33
N GLY A 196 14.51 5.07 11.50
CA GLY A 196 15.52 5.43 12.49
C GLY A 196 15.57 6.93 12.82
N ALA A 197 15.90 7.23 14.07
CA ALA A 197 15.94 8.59 14.60
C ALA A 197 16.93 9.48 13.80
N GLY A 198 16.43 10.62 13.33
CA GLY A 198 17.24 11.66 12.67
C GLY A 198 17.32 11.55 11.14
N ALA A 199 16.72 10.54 10.50
CA ALA A 199 16.55 10.56 9.06
C ALA A 199 15.42 11.51 8.66
N PRO A 200 15.63 12.46 7.73
CA PRO A 200 14.51 13.20 7.15
C PRO A 200 13.63 12.20 6.42
N ALA A 201 12.44 11.94 6.97
CA ALA A 201 11.52 11.01 6.39
C ALA A 201 10.50 11.75 5.53
N LEU A 202 10.31 11.32 4.28
CA LEU A 202 9.25 11.81 3.41
C LEU A 202 7.89 11.52 4.05
N THR A 203 7.13 12.55 4.36
CA THR A 203 5.77 12.42 4.90
C THR A 203 4.74 12.22 3.78
N THR A 204 3.54 11.72 4.12
CA THR A 204 2.42 11.65 3.17
C THR A 204 2.10 13.03 2.58
N GLY A 205 1.98 14.07 3.39
CA GLY A 205 1.72 15.43 2.88
C GLY A 205 2.81 15.96 1.94
N ALA A 206 4.09 15.58 2.15
CA ALA A 206 5.15 15.94 1.21
C ALA A 206 5.03 15.12 -0.09
N LEU A 207 4.66 13.84 -0.01
CA LEU A 207 4.41 13.01 -1.20
C LEU A 207 3.21 13.53 -1.99
N GLU A 208 2.09 13.87 -1.32
CA GLU A 208 0.94 14.52 -1.95
C GLU A 208 1.35 15.77 -2.73
N GLY A 209 2.17 16.64 -2.12
CA GLY A 209 2.67 17.86 -2.78
C GLY A 209 3.54 17.56 -4.00
N ILE A 210 4.38 16.52 -3.94
CA ILE A 210 5.21 16.09 -5.08
C ILE A 210 4.32 15.55 -6.20
N VAL A 211 3.45 14.59 -5.91
CA VAL A 211 2.56 13.98 -6.90
C VAL A 211 1.62 15.02 -7.52
N GLY A 212 1.09 15.93 -6.68
CA GLY A 212 0.23 17.04 -7.13
C GLY A 212 0.89 17.82 -8.27
N ARG A 213 2.05 18.43 -8.02
CA ARG A 213 2.72 19.30 -9.02
C ARG A 213 3.37 18.55 -10.18
N THR A 214 3.79 17.29 -9.98
CA THR A 214 4.54 16.55 -11.03
C THR A 214 3.66 15.69 -11.92
N VAL A 215 2.53 15.19 -11.41
CA VAL A 215 1.65 14.29 -12.14
C VAL A 215 0.26 14.88 -12.32
N LEU A 216 -0.42 15.27 -11.20
CA LEU A 216 -1.82 15.68 -11.28
C LEU A 216 -1.97 17.00 -12.06
N ASP A 217 -1.20 18.04 -11.77
CA ASP A 217 -1.26 19.33 -12.47
C ASP A 217 -0.95 19.20 -13.97
N ARG A 218 -0.22 18.14 -14.38
CA ARG A 218 0.13 17.88 -15.78
C ARG A 218 -0.95 17.14 -16.55
N PHE A 219 -1.60 16.14 -15.92
CA PHE A 219 -2.43 15.16 -16.63
C PHE A 219 -3.91 15.29 -16.32
N ASP A 220 -4.27 15.84 -15.16
CA ASP A 220 -5.67 15.93 -14.78
C ASP A 220 -6.44 16.89 -15.70
N HIS A 221 -7.59 16.40 -16.19
CA HIS A 221 -8.45 17.10 -17.17
C HIS A 221 -7.73 17.47 -18.48
N ARG A 222 -6.77 16.64 -18.93
CA ARG A 222 -6.03 16.82 -20.18
C ARG A 222 -6.33 15.71 -21.19
N HIS A 223 -6.09 16.01 -22.46
CA HIS A 223 -5.98 14.99 -23.50
C HIS A 223 -4.49 14.62 -23.67
N LEU A 224 -4.10 13.45 -23.21
CA LEU A 224 -2.67 13.07 -23.08
C LEU A 224 -1.88 13.20 -24.39
N ASN A 225 -2.46 12.81 -25.53
CA ASN A 225 -1.79 12.93 -26.83
C ASN A 225 -1.64 14.37 -27.33
N VAL A 226 -2.46 15.32 -26.83
CA VAL A 226 -2.55 16.67 -27.40
C VAL A 226 -1.95 17.71 -26.46
N ASP A 227 -2.25 17.59 -25.17
CA ASP A 227 -1.92 18.60 -24.17
C ASP A 227 -0.65 18.28 -23.39
N CYS A 228 -0.16 17.03 -23.47
CA CYS A 228 0.95 16.55 -22.63
C CYS A 228 2.17 16.21 -23.50
N PRO A 229 3.25 17.01 -23.45
CA PRO A 229 4.44 16.79 -24.27
C PRO A 229 5.12 15.45 -24.02
N GLU A 230 4.92 14.83 -22.87
CA GLU A 230 5.42 13.51 -22.50
C GLU A 230 4.87 12.40 -23.44
N PHE A 231 3.75 12.63 -24.09
CA PHE A 231 3.09 11.69 -25.00
C PHE A 231 3.07 12.16 -26.45
N ALA A 232 3.86 13.18 -26.83
CA ALA A 232 3.91 13.68 -28.19
C ALA A 232 4.32 12.59 -29.20
N ASP A 233 5.32 11.78 -28.83
CA ASP A 233 5.85 10.67 -29.63
C ASP A 233 5.67 9.31 -28.94
N LEU A 234 4.89 9.26 -27.87
CA LEU A 234 4.68 8.07 -27.08
C LEU A 234 3.17 7.76 -26.97
N ASN A 235 2.78 6.55 -27.34
CA ASN A 235 1.39 6.12 -27.24
C ASN A 235 0.97 6.05 -25.76
N PRO A 236 -0.06 6.78 -25.28
CA PRO A 236 -0.45 6.84 -23.87
C PRO A 236 -1.24 5.60 -23.43
N SER A 237 -0.64 4.42 -23.58
CA SER A 237 -1.12 3.20 -22.95
C SER A 237 -0.90 3.24 -21.45
N VAL A 238 -1.62 2.42 -20.68
CA VAL A 238 -1.48 2.38 -19.22
C VAL A 238 -0.05 2.04 -18.79
N GLU A 239 0.67 1.23 -19.59
CA GLU A 239 2.08 0.88 -19.36
C GLU A 239 3.00 2.09 -19.52
N ASN A 240 2.81 2.86 -20.60
CA ASN A 240 3.61 4.06 -20.87
C ASN A 240 3.27 5.17 -19.86
N ILE A 241 2.02 5.32 -19.46
CA ILE A 241 1.61 6.28 -18.41
C ILE A 241 2.32 5.93 -17.09
N ALA A 242 2.36 4.65 -16.69
CA ALA A 242 3.07 4.24 -15.48
C ALA A 242 4.57 4.55 -15.55
N GLN A 243 5.21 4.31 -16.70
CA GLN A 243 6.62 4.60 -16.91
C GLN A 243 6.92 6.11 -16.89
N VAL A 244 6.08 6.91 -17.54
CA VAL A 244 6.21 8.38 -17.55
C VAL A 244 6.05 8.95 -16.16
N CYS A 245 4.99 8.54 -15.43
CA CYS A 245 4.79 8.97 -14.04
C CYS A 245 5.97 8.61 -13.15
N HIS A 246 6.53 7.41 -13.29
CA HIS A 246 7.72 7.00 -12.54
C HIS A 246 8.92 7.92 -12.86
N GLY A 247 9.17 8.22 -14.14
CA GLY A 247 10.26 9.10 -14.57
C GLY A 247 10.12 10.51 -13.97
N LEU A 248 8.92 11.09 -14.03
CA LEU A 248 8.64 12.41 -13.49
C LEU A 248 8.82 12.51 -11.96
N LEU A 249 8.51 11.43 -11.24
CA LEU A 249 8.55 11.41 -9.78
C LEU A 249 9.92 11.08 -9.21
N SER A 250 10.78 10.37 -9.95
CA SER A 250 12.03 9.80 -9.42
C SER A 250 12.96 10.84 -8.81
N ASP A 251 13.26 11.92 -9.53
CA ASP A 251 14.20 12.93 -9.09
C ASP A 251 13.65 13.79 -7.93
N GLU A 252 12.35 14.11 -7.97
CA GLU A 252 11.68 14.88 -6.94
C GLU A 252 11.62 14.11 -5.60
N ILE A 253 11.33 12.81 -5.67
CA ILE A 253 11.31 11.93 -4.49
C ILE A 253 12.72 11.74 -3.94
N ALA A 254 13.73 11.59 -4.82
CA ALA A 254 15.13 11.50 -4.40
C ALA A 254 15.60 12.80 -3.72
N ALA A 255 15.23 13.95 -4.26
CA ALA A 255 15.53 15.26 -3.65
C ALA A 255 14.86 15.43 -2.27
N ALA A 256 13.73 14.79 -2.04
CA ALA A 256 13.02 14.76 -0.75
C ALA A 256 13.59 13.71 0.24
N GLY A 257 14.70 13.05 -0.10
CA GLY A 257 15.41 12.12 0.80
C GLY A 257 14.82 10.71 0.87
N ALA A 258 13.97 10.33 -0.09
CA ALA A 258 13.40 8.99 -0.24
C ALA A 258 13.79 8.37 -1.59
N ALA A 259 13.43 7.12 -1.83
CA ALA A 259 13.61 6.47 -3.12
C ALA A 259 12.28 5.98 -3.67
N LEU A 260 11.96 6.33 -4.92
CA LEU A 260 10.79 5.78 -5.59
C LEU A 260 10.99 4.27 -5.79
N ASP A 261 10.05 3.47 -5.30
CA ASP A 261 10.11 2.01 -5.42
C ASP A 261 9.41 1.54 -6.69
N HIS A 262 8.15 1.93 -6.87
CA HIS A 262 7.37 1.68 -8.07
C HIS A 262 6.16 2.62 -8.16
N VAL A 263 5.61 2.69 -9.36
CA VAL A 263 4.32 3.35 -9.64
C VAL A 263 3.39 2.32 -10.27
N THR A 264 2.16 2.24 -9.78
CA THR A 264 1.09 1.45 -10.41
C THR A 264 0.00 2.39 -10.88
N VAL A 265 -0.40 2.26 -12.13
CA VAL A 265 -1.51 3.02 -12.74
C VAL A 265 -2.63 2.07 -13.13
N TRP A 266 -3.86 2.40 -12.77
CA TRP A 266 -5.07 1.72 -13.22
C TRP A 266 -5.81 2.62 -14.20
N GLU A 267 -6.06 2.09 -15.39
CA GLU A 267 -6.96 2.72 -16.38
C GLU A 267 -8.42 2.40 -16.05
N THR A 268 -8.66 1.20 -15.54
CA THR A 268 -9.95 0.70 -15.04
C THR A 268 -9.71 -0.18 -13.81
N GLU A 269 -10.76 -0.57 -13.12
CA GLU A 269 -10.66 -1.55 -12.01
C GLU A 269 -10.05 -2.92 -12.44
N LYS A 270 -10.02 -3.20 -13.76
CA LYS A 270 -9.59 -4.48 -14.30
C LYS A 270 -8.24 -4.44 -15.00
N THR A 271 -7.69 -3.25 -15.25
CA THR A 271 -6.48 -3.07 -16.03
C THR A 271 -5.53 -2.14 -15.32
N SER A 272 -4.33 -2.62 -15.03
CA SER A 272 -3.27 -1.83 -14.43
C SER A 272 -1.90 -2.18 -14.98
N ALA A 273 -0.97 -1.25 -14.90
CA ALA A 273 0.44 -1.46 -15.15
C ALA A 273 1.28 -0.94 -13.98
N THR A 274 2.36 -1.66 -13.67
CA THR A 274 3.31 -1.29 -12.62
C THR A 274 4.71 -1.13 -13.22
N TYR A 275 5.36 -0.01 -12.91
CA TYR A 275 6.72 0.26 -13.34
C TYR A 275 7.60 0.76 -12.16
N PRO A 276 8.84 0.26 -11.98
CA PRO A 276 9.38 -0.98 -12.58
C PRO A 276 8.51 -2.20 -12.25
N ALA A 277 8.61 -3.24 -13.10
CA ALA A 277 7.79 -4.44 -12.94
C ALA A 277 7.92 -5.05 -11.54
N ARG A 278 6.77 -5.39 -10.95
CA ARG A 278 6.65 -6.13 -9.70
C ARG A 278 5.78 -7.35 -9.93
N SER A 279 6.14 -8.45 -9.29
CA SER A 279 5.29 -9.64 -9.27
C SER A 279 4.11 -9.44 -8.32
N LEU A 280 2.98 -10.08 -8.58
CA LEU A 280 1.88 -10.18 -7.60
C LEU A 280 2.30 -10.90 -6.31
N ALA A 281 3.45 -11.59 -6.35
CA ALA A 281 4.03 -12.28 -5.22
C ALA A 281 5.02 -11.40 -4.42
N ASP A 282 5.38 -10.23 -4.95
CA ASP A 282 6.22 -9.23 -4.29
C ASP A 282 5.32 -8.25 -3.52
#